data_981cd393a850bbe7afd4b6b0d194321d
#
_entry.id   981cd393a850bbe7afd4b6b0d194321d
#
_cell.length_a   1.000
_cell.length_b   1.000
_cell.length_c   1.000
_cell.angle_alpha   90.00
_cell.angle_beta   90.00
_cell.angle_gamma   90.00
#
_symmetry.space_group_name_H-M   'P 1'
#
loop_
_entity.id
_entity.type
_entity.pdbx_description
1 polymer ?
#
loop_
_entity_poly.entity_id
_entity_poly.type
_entity_poly.pdbx_seq_one_letter_code
_entity_poly.pdbx_strand_id
1 'polypeptide(L)'
;MKLFFPLPLSSEQILSTILLSIAKVLSTSDLQKTNMLGIGVGMHGIVNFKTGMSIFAPAFNWHNINIKGIIAEKFHCSVIVDNDARVMVLAELLFGKRRNLKNFIFLNLGSGVGGGIVLNGKIFRGTKFAAGEFGHIKVKEFGIRCVCGNYGCLDTVASEAGLINDVVEKIHLGYETSILSVIKDNDLKKITFDIILAAAQNHDQLAIDALERLGRYVGTALANIINIFNPEAVIIGGTISRAWDYIRLPIQETTLSQSMKECSQGVQILKSSFEGTAGEIGAAALVIENLFH
;
A
#
# COMPACT_ATOMS: atom_id res chain seq x y z
N MET A 1 -6.87 -16.73 -1.23
CA MET A 1 -5.66 -17.56 -0.89
C MET A 1 -4.45 -16.64 -0.87
N LYS A 2 -3.72 -16.53 0.24
CA LYS A 2 -2.44 -15.81 0.30
C LYS A 2 -1.30 -16.80 0.06
N LEU A 3 -0.38 -16.48 -0.83
CA LEU A 3 0.84 -17.24 -1.07
C LEU A 3 2.01 -16.34 -0.72
N PHE A 4 2.93 -16.86 0.10
CA PHE A 4 4.17 -16.19 0.45
C PHE A 4 5.31 -16.84 -0.34
N PHE A 5 6.14 -16.02 -0.94
CA PHE A 5 7.29 -16.49 -1.71
C PHE A 5 8.58 -16.11 -0.99
N PRO A 6 9.51 -17.06 -0.80
CA PRO A 6 10.84 -16.70 -0.40
C PRO A 6 11.53 -15.95 -1.55
N LEU A 7 11.84 -14.68 -1.36
CA LEU A 7 12.70 -13.94 -2.29
C LEU A 7 14.18 -14.23 -1.98
N PRO A 8 15.06 -14.22 -2.99
CA PRO A 8 14.85 -13.82 -4.38
C PRO A 8 14.35 -14.99 -5.27
N LEU A 9 13.37 -14.71 -6.14
CA LEU A 9 12.92 -15.60 -7.20
C LEU A 9 13.28 -15.01 -8.57
N SER A 10 13.50 -15.87 -9.57
CA SER A 10 13.63 -15.40 -10.95
C SER A 10 12.29 -14.88 -11.48
N SER A 11 12.34 -14.02 -12.51
CA SER A 11 11.13 -13.52 -13.18
C SER A 11 10.22 -14.64 -13.68
N GLU A 12 10.79 -15.72 -14.18
CA GLU A 12 10.06 -16.90 -14.64
C GLU A 12 9.36 -17.64 -13.50
N GLN A 13 10.03 -17.79 -12.36
CA GLN A 13 9.45 -18.40 -11.16
C GLN A 13 8.28 -17.58 -10.62
N ILE A 14 8.39 -16.25 -10.61
CA ILE A 14 7.31 -15.37 -10.19
C ILE A 14 6.12 -15.50 -11.15
N LEU A 15 6.36 -15.43 -12.46
CA LEU A 15 5.31 -15.60 -13.47
C LEU A 15 4.63 -16.96 -13.37
N SER A 16 5.42 -18.04 -13.28
CA SER A 16 4.86 -19.39 -13.14
C SER A 16 3.98 -19.52 -11.91
N THR A 17 4.37 -18.89 -10.81
CA THR A 17 3.61 -18.93 -9.57
C THR A 17 2.32 -18.11 -9.65
N ILE A 18 2.33 -16.95 -10.31
CA ILE A 18 1.11 -16.18 -10.61
C ILE A 18 0.13 -17.08 -11.41
N LEU A 19 0.60 -17.68 -12.48
CA LEU A 19 -0.24 -18.55 -13.34
C LEU A 19 -0.78 -19.77 -12.59
N LEU A 20 0.05 -20.43 -11.77
CA LEU A 20 -0.37 -21.55 -10.94
C LEU A 20 -1.41 -21.12 -9.88
N SER A 21 -1.23 -19.93 -9.29
CA SER A 21 -2.18 -19.40 -8.31
C SER A 21 -3.55 -19.15 -8.92
N ILE A 22 -3.59 -18.54 -10.11
CA ILE A 22 -4.83 -18.32 -10.86
C ILE A 22 -5.48 -19.67 -11.22
N ALA A 23 -4.71 -20.60 -11.75
CA ALA A 23 -5.20 -21.93 -12.12
C ALA A 23 -5.80 -22.65 -10.89
N LYS A 24 -5.14 -22.57 -9.72
CA LYS A 24 -5.63 -23.16 -8.49
C LYS A 24 -6.94 -22.54 -8.03
N VAL A 25 -7.08 -21.22 -8.07
CA VAL A 25 -8.35 -20.54 -7.72
C VAL A 25 -9.47 -20.98 -8.65
N LEU A 26 -9.20 -21.05 -9.97
CA LEU A 26 -10.19 -21.47 -10.94
C LEU A 26 -10.60 -22.96 -10.77
N SER A 27 -9.68 -23.83 -10.36
CA SER A 27 -9.97 -25.26 -10.16
C SER A 27 -10.73 -25.55 -8.86
N THR A 28 -10.61 -24.66 -7.85
CA THR A 28 -11.29 -24.81 -6.55
C THR A 28 -12.63 -24.07 -6.49
N SER A 29 -12.96 -23.27 -7.51
CA SER A 29 -14.23 -22.58 -7.62
C SER A 29 -15.22 -23.41 -8.46
N ASP A 30 -16.50 -23.45 -8.09
CA ASP A 30 -17.59 -24.01 -8.90
C ASP A 30 -17.88 -23.20 -10.19
N LEU A 31 -17.00 -22.22 -10.49
CA LEU A 31 -17.11 -21.35 -11.65
C LEU A 31 -16.77 -22.12 -12.92
N GLN A 32 -17.76 -22.35 -13.77
CA GLN A 32 -17.51 -22.74 -15.15
C GLN A 32 -16.73 -21.62 -15.84
N LYS A 33 -15.72 -21.96 -16.66
CA LYS A 33 -14.90 -20.98 -17.43
C LYS A 33 -15.76 -20.01 -18.26
N THR A 34 -16.93 -20.48 -18.70
CA THR A 34 -17.93 -19.71 -19.47
C THR A 34 -18.57 -18.56 -18.70
N ASN A 35 -18.51 -18.57 -17.36
CA ASN A 35 -19.14 -17.55 -16.49
C ASN A 35 -18.12 -16.55 -15.95
N MET A 36 -16.85 -16.67 -16.32
CA MET A 36 -15.80 -15.76 -15.86
C MET A 36 -15.77 -14.50 -16.73
N LEU A 37 -16.04 -13.35 -16.14
CA LEU A 37 -16.03 -12.04 -16.83
C LEU A 37 -14.61 -11.60 -17.19
N GLY A 38 -13.60 -11.99 -16.42
CA GLY A 38 -12.20 -11.66 -16.64
C GLY A 38 -11.35 -11.81 -15.38
N ILE A 39 -10.08 -11.46 -15.51
CA ILE A 39 -9.10 -11.47 -14.42
C ILE A 39 -8.57 -10.06 -14.22
N GLY A 40 -8.73 -9.52 -13.00
CA GLY A 40 -8.11 -8.27 -12.58
C GLY A 40 -6.82 -8.54 -11.82
N VAL A 41 -5.80 -7.74 -12.06
CA VAL A 41 -4.47 -7.87 -11.43
C VAL A 41 -4.00 -6.54 -10.87
N GLY A 42 -3.75 -6.49 -9.57
CA GLY A 42 -3.00 -5.41 -8.94
C GLY A 42 -1.51 -5.78 -8.92
N MET A 43 -0.68 -4.94 -9.55
CA MET A 43 0.74 -5.21 -9.72
C MET A 43 1.59 -4.15 -9.04
N HIS A 44 2.59 -4.59 -8.28
CA HIS A 44 3.58 -3.70 -7.70
C HIS A 44 4.35 -2.91 -8.78
N GLY A 45 4.68 -1.65 -8.50
CA GLY A 45 5.48 -0.79 -9.37
C GLY A 45 4.68 -0.03 -10.43
N ILE A 46 5.35 0.39 -11.50
CA ILE A 46 4.74 1.20 -12.55
C ILE A 46 4.11 0.30 -13.61
N VAL A 47 2.80 0.46 -13.80
CA VAL A 47 2.00 -0.32 -14.75
C VAL A 47 1.38 0.60 -15.81
N ASN A 48 1.56 0.27 -17.07
CA ASN A 48 0.80 0.87 -18.15
C ASN A 48 -0.61 0.25 -18.17
N PHE A 49 -1.57 0.94 -17.63
CA PHE A 49 -2.96 0.48 -17.54
C PHE A 49 -3.59 0.16 -18.92
N LYS A 50 -3.22 0.90 -19.98
CA LYS A 50 -3.78 0.69 -21.32
C LYS A 50 -3.34 -0.62 -21.95
N THR A 51 -2.06 -0.96 -21.79
CA THR A 51 -1.48 -2.18 -22.38
C THR A 51 -1.42 -3.36 -21.40
N GLY A 52 -1.56 -3.11 -20.10
CA GLY A 52 -1.39 -4.10 -19.04
C GLY A 52 0.05 -4.58 -18.88
N MET A 53 1.01 -3.73 -19.27
CA MET A 53 2.44 -4.00 -19.16
C MET A 53 2.98 -3.49 -17.82
N SER A 54 3.69 -4.33 -17.09
CA SER A 54 4.54 -3.91 -15.97
C SER A 54 5.77 -3.23 -16.55
N ILE A 55 5.81 -1.88 -16.49
CA ILE A 55 6.93 -1.08 -17.01
C ILE A 55 8.15 -1.28 -16.14
N PHE A 56 7.97 -1.20 -14.82
CA PHE A 56 9.02 -1.34 -13.84
C PHE A 56 8.44 -1.87 -12.52
N ALA A 57 8.96 -2.99 -12.04
CA ALA A 57 8.63 -3.56 -10.73
C ALA A 57 9.93 -3.90 -9.97
N PRO A 58 10.46 -2.96 -9.14
CA PRO A 58 11.78 -3.07 -8.54
C PRO A 58 11.92 -4.30 -7.62
N ALA A 59 10.89 -4.67 -6.86
CA ALA A 59 10.93 -5.85 -6.00
C ALA A 59 11.16 -7.16 -6.75
N PHE A 60 10.82 -7.21 -8.05
CA PHE A 60 10.95 -8.38 -8.91
C PHE A 60 12.07 -8.23 -9.95
N ASN A 61 12.76 -7.09 -9.95
CA ASN A 61 13.70 -6.70 -11.00
C ASN A 61 13.10 -6.82 -12.42
N TRP A 62 11.83 -6.44 -12.57
CA TRP A 62 11.10 -6.52 -13.83
C TRP A 62 11.15 -5.23 -14.61
N HIS A 63 11.34 -5.38 -15.92
CA HIS A 63 11.26 -4.30 -16.90
C HIS A 63 10.46 -4.76 -18.11
N ASN A 64 9.40 -4.00 -18.45
CA ASN A 64 8.59 -4.20 -19.66
C ASN A 64 8.03 -5.64 -19.81
N ILE A 65 7.46 -6.20 -18.76
CA ILE A 65 6.82 -7.52 -18.76
C ILE A 65 5.35 -7.39 -19.16
N ASN A 66 4.94 -8.09 -20.22
CA ASN A 66 3.54 -8.09 -20.71
C ASN A 66 2.65 -9.02 -19.87
N ILE A 67 2.32 -8.61 -18.65
CA ILE A 67 1.50 -9.40 -17.72
C ILE A 67 0.13 -9.73 -18.31
N LYS A 68 -0.53 -8.72 -18.91
CA LYS A 68 -1.84 -8.91 -19.56
C LYS A 68 -1.80 -9.98 -20.64
N GLY A 69 -0.83 -9.91 -21.56
CA GLY A 69 -0.70 -10.86 -22.65
C GLY A 69 -0.45 -12.28 -22.14
N ILE A 70 0.49 -12.45 -21.21
CA ILE A 70 0.85 -13.76 -20.64
C ILE A 70 -0.36 -14.44 -19.97
N ILE A 71 -1.13 -13.70 -19.17
CA ILE A 71 -2.30 -14.25 -18.48
C ILE A 71 -3.44 -14.50 -19.47
N ALA A 72 -3.71 -13.57 -20.40
CA ALA A 72 -4.78 -13.70 -21.38
C ALA A 72 -4.56 -14.90 -22.32
N GLU A 73 -3.34 -15.13 -22.75
CA GLU A 73 -2.96 -16.30 -23.57
C GLU A 73 -3.20 -17.62 -22.82
N LYS A 74 -2.82 -17.66 -21.53
CA LYS A 74 -2.95 -18.90 -20.72
C LYS A 74 -4.40 -19.24 -20.37
N PHE A 75 -5.22 -18.24 -20.07
CA PHE A 75 -6.58 -18.46 -19.53
C PHE A 75 -7.70 -18.16 -20.53
N HIS A 76 -7.38 -17.61 -21.70
CA HIS A 76 -8.33 -17.27 -22.78
C HIS A 76 -9.49 -16.38 -22.31
N CYS A 77 -9.17 -15.34 -21.55
CA CYS A 77 -10.16 -14.40 -20.98
C CYS A 77 -9.66 -12.95 -21.03
N SER A 78 -10.56 -12.01 -20.76
CA SER A 78 -10.21 -10.60 -20.56
C SER A 78 -9.32 -10.43 -19.33
N VAL A 79 -8.24 -9.64 -19.45
CA VAL A 79 -7.31 -9.36 -18.35
C VAL A 79 -7.09 -7.86 -18.25
N ILE A 80 -7.25 -7.30 -17.06
CA ILE A 80 -6.98 -5.90 -16.77
C ILE A 80 -5.92 -5.83 -15.67
N VAL A 81 -4.90 -5.01 -15.90
CA VAL A 81 -3.77 -4.86 -14.96
C VAL A 81 -3.62 -3.39 -14.62
N ASP A 82 -3.54 -3.07 -13.32
CA ASP A 82 -3.16 -1.73 -12.84
C ASP A 82 -2.20 -1.87 -11.65
N ASN A 83 -1.67 -0.75 -11.17
CA ASN A 83 -0.85 -0.72 -9.97
C ASN A 83 -1.68 -1.14 -8.74
N ASP A 84 -1.06 -1.86 -7.80
CA ASP A 84 -1.69 -2.43 -6.60
C ASP A 84 -2.37 -1.38 -5.71
N ALA A 85 -1.73 -0.25 -5.45
CA ALA A 85 -2.34 0.83 -4.66
C ALA A 85 -3.53 1.46 -5.41
N ARG A 86 -3.48 1.61 -6.74
CA ARG A 86 -4.60 2.09 -7.55
C ARG A 86 -5.77 1.11 -7.58
N VAL A 87 -5.47 -0.17 -7.57
CA VAL A 87 -6.49 -1.22 -7.41
C VAL A 87 -7.22 -1.07 -6.07
N MET A 88 -6.49 -0.80 -4.99
CA MET A 88 -7.10 -0.53 -3.68
C MET A 88 -7.94 0.75 -3.67
N VAL A 89 -7.49 1.80 -4.37
CA VAL A 89 -8.28 3.03 -4.59
C VAL A 89 -9.61 2.72 -5.26
N LEU A 90 -9.60 1.86 -6.28
CA LEU A 90 -10.80 1.48 -7.01
C LEU A 90 -11.80 0.73 -6.10
N ALA A 91 -11.30 -0.10 -5.18
CA ALA A 91 -12.15 -0.72 -4.16
C ALA A 91 -12.88 0.34 -3.32
N GLU A 92 -12.17 1.34 -2.80
CA GLU A 92 -12.78 2.43 -2.02
C GLU A 92 -13.76 3.27 -2.85
N LEU A 93 -13.41 3.57 -4.10
CA LEU A 93 -14.24 4.38 -4.98
C LEU A 93 -15.58 3.70 -5.30
N LEU A 94 -15.57 2.39 -5.59
CA LEU A 94 -16.76 1.66 -6.03
C LEU A 94 -17.54 1.03 -4.88
N PHE A 95 -16.85 0.53 -3.85
CA PHE A 95 -17.46 -0.30 -2.80
C PHE A 95 -17.21 0.21 -1.38
N GLY A 96 -16.40 1.27 -1.22
CA GLY A 96 -16.11 1.85 0.09
C GLY A 96 -17.31 2.51 0.76
N LYS A 97 -17.23 2.73 2.07
CA LYS A 97 -18.26 3.40 2.86
C LYS A 97 -18.50 4.87 2.46
N ARG A 98 -17.58 5.48 1.72
CA ARG A 98 -17.58 6.90 1.33
C ARG A 98 -17.62 7.08 -0.19
N ARG A 99 -18.46 6.30 -0.88
CA ARG A 99 -18.60 6.32 -2.35
C ARG A 99 -19.04 7.66 -2.95
N ASN A 100 -19.51 8.59 -2.14
CA ASN A 100 -19.89 9.94 -2.55
C ASN A 100 -18.69 10.89 -2.71
N LEU A 101 -17.51 10.53 -2.21
CA LEU A 101 -16.29 11.34 -2.38
C LEU A 101 -15.84 11.29 -3.85
N LYS A 102 -15.60 12.47 -4.41
CA LYS A 102 -15.12 12.61 -5.80
C LYS A 102 -13.65 13.00 -5.90
N ASN A 103 -13.10 13.59 -4.84
CA ASN A 103 -11.72 14.03 -4.79
C ASN A 103 -11.09 13.53 -3.49
N PHE A 104 -10.37 12.43 -3.56
CA PHE A 104 -9.71 11.88 -2.37
C PHE A 104 -8.36 11.27 -2.72
N ILE A 105 -7.52 11.18 -1.72
CA ILE A 105 -6.23 10.50 -1.77
C ILE A 105 -6.35 9.19 -0.98
N PHE A 106 -5.81 8.12 -1.50
CA PHE A 106 -5.62 6.87 -0.79
C PHE A 106 -4.13 6.65 -0.52
N LEU A 107 -3.78 6.33 0.72
CA LEU A 107 -2.42 5.98 1.11
C LEU A 107 -2.42 4.57 1.70
N ASN A 108 -1.68 3.67 1.06
CA ASN A 108 -1.47 2.30 1.52
C ASN A 108 -0.20 2.24 2.36
N LEU A 109 -0.33 1.94 3.64
CA LEU A 109 0.79 1.76 4.58
C LEU A 109 0.94 0.26 4.87
N GLY A 110 1.97 -0.39 4.33
CA GLY A 110 2.20 -1.84 4.44
C GLY A 110 3.68 -2.19 4.26
N SER A 111 3.97 -3.25 3.50
CA SER A 111 5.35 -3.64 3.16
C SER A 111 6.14 -2.51 2.49
N GLY A 112 5.44 -1.61 1.80
CA GLY A 112 5.89 -0.34 1.29
C GLY A 112 4.79 0.71 1.46
N VAL A 113 5.07 1.95 1.04
CA VAL A 113 4.10 3.05 1.01
C VAL A 113 3.69 3.33 -0.43
N GLY A 114 2.49 2.94 -0.77
CA GLY A 114 1.88 3.22 -2.07
C GLY A 114 0.75 4.23 -1.95
N GLY A 115 0.24 4.72 -3.08
CA GLY A 115 -0.91 5.59 -3.05
C GLY A 115 -1.63 5.75 -4.37
N GLY A 116 -2.78 6.39 -4.31
CA GLY A 116 -3.55 6.73 -5.48
C GLY A 116 -4.38 7.97 -5.29
N ILE A 117 -4.74 8.57 -6.40
CA ILE A 117 -5.37 9.87 -6.49
C ILE A 117 -6.69 9.71 -7.23
N VAL A 118 -7.78 10.17 -6.62
CA VAL A 118 -9.08 10.30 -7.29
C VAL A 118 -9.39 11.78 -7.46
N LEU A 119 -9.65 12.19 -8.68
CA LEU A 119 -10.07 13.55 -9.03
C LEU A 119 -11.35 13.47 -9.88
N ASN A 120 -12.38 14.21 -9.47
CA ASN A 120 -13.68 14.20 -10.14
C ASN A 120 -14.27 12.78 -10.33
N GLY A 121 -14.09 11.91 -9.33
CA GLY A 121 -14.59 10.54 -9.34
C GLY A 121 -13.81 9.59 -10.25
N LYS A 122 -12.62 9.97 -10.74
CA LYS A 122 -11.79 9.17 -11.63
C LYS A 122 -10.38 9.01 -11.07
N ILE A 123 -9.79 7.84 -11.24
CA ILE A 123 -8.40 7.58 -10.86
C ILE A 123 -7.46 8.39 -11.76
N PHE A 124 -6.64 9.23 -11.14
CA PHE A 124 -5.61 9.99 -11.83
C PHE A 124 -4.33 9.19 -11.91
N ARG A 125 -3.94 8.78 -13.12
CA ARG A 125 -2.79 7.91 -13.37
C ARG A 125 -1.52 8.66 -13.80
N GLY A 126 -1.64 9.95 -14.15
CA GLY A 126 -0.53 10.75 -14.71
C GLY A 126 -0.17 10.34 -16.15
N THR A 127 0.67 11.16 -16.78
CA THR A 127 1.03 11.00 -18.20
C THR A 127 1.76 9.68 -18.49
N LYS A 128 2.61 9.23 -17.56
CA LYS A 128 3.41 7.99 -17.66
C LYS A 128 2.92 6.89 -16.72
N PHE A 129 1.69 6.96 -16.26
CA PHE A 129 1.11 5.99 -15.30
C PHE A 129 1.87 5.88 -13.97
N ALA A 130 2.54 6.95 -13.54
CA ALA A 130 3.35 6.98 -12.32
C ALA A 130 2.86 8.03 -11.30
N ALA A 131 1.59 8.47 -11.37
CA ALA A 131 1.03 9.34 -10.34
C ALA A 131 0.72 8.54 -9.07
N GLY A 132 0.89 9.19 -7.90
CA GLY A 132 0.61 8.56 -6.61
C GLY A 132 1.81 7.90 -5.93
N GLU A 133 3.03 8.14 -6.39
CA GLU A 133 4.27 7.65 -5.79
C GLU A 133 4.58 8.39 -4.46
N PHE A 134 3.61 8.45 -3.55
CA PHE A 134 3.68 9.19 -2.29
C PHE A 134 4.73 8.64 -1.32
N GLY A 135 5.04 7.34 -1.42
CA GLY A 135 6.12 6.73 -0.64
C GLY A 135 7.49 7.38 -0.88
N HIS A 136 7.66 8.08 -2.01
CA HIS A 136 8.91 8.74 -2.35
C HIS A 136 8.93 10.24 -2.05
N ILE A 137 7.90 10.77 -1.36
CA ILE A 137 7.95 12.12 -0.78
C ILE A 137 9.03 12.15 0.31
N LYS A 138 9.89 13.15 0.25
CA LYS A 138 10.93 13.36 1.27
C LYS A 138 10.30 13.94 2.54
N VAL A 139 10.36 13.19 3.65
CA VAL A 139 9.83 13.58 4.96
C VAL A 139 10.92 13.71 6.04
N LYS A 140 12.14 13.28 5.72
CA LYS A 140 13.31 13.38 6.61
C LYS A 140 14.52 13.84 5.82
N GLU A 141 15.16 14.93 6.25
CA GLU A 141 16.28 15.52 5.50
C GLU A 141 17.49 14.57 5.46
N PHE A 142 17.90 14.07 6.61
CA PHE A 142 18.99 13.11 6.79
C PHE A 142 18.43 11.72 7.10
N GLY A 143 17.74 11.13 6.12
CA GLY A 143 17.15 9.80 6.25
C GLY A 143 18.02 8.70 5.66
N ILE A 144 17.59 7.45 5.81
CA ILE A 144 18.21 6.30 5.16
C ILE A 144 17.94 6.32 3.65
N ARG A 145 18.81 5.62 2.90
CA ARG A 145 18.66 5.51 1.45
C ARG A 145 17.44 4.67 1.09
N CYS A 146 16.59 5.20 0.24
CA CYS A 146 15.44 4.53 -0.34
C CYS A 146 15.84 3.68 -1.56
N VAL A 147 15.06 2.64 -1.85
CA VAL A 147 15.22 1.81 -3.08
C VAL A 147 15.11 2.65 -4.37
N CYS A 148 14.43 3.80 -4.35
CA CYS A 148 14.37 4.73 -5.48
C CYS A 148 15.69 5.51 -5.71
N GLY A 149 16.68 5.35 -4.85
CA GLY A 149 17.97 6.04 -4.91
C GLY A 149 18.06 7.32 -4.08
N ASN A 150 16.94 7.93 -3.68
CA ASN A 150 16.88 9.12 -2.84
C ASN A 150 17.04 8.79 -1.35
N TYR A 151 17.10 9.82 -0.50
CA TYR A 151 17.21 9.70 0.95
C TYR A 151 16.00 10.34 1.64
N GLY A 152 15.54 9.73 2.75
CA GLY A 152 14.49 10.29 3.60
C GLY A 152 13.09 10.24 3.03
N CYS A 153 12.83 9.32 2.11
CA CYS A 153 11.49 9.05 1.59
C CYS A 153 10.55 8.54 2.69
N LEU A 154 9.26 8.84 2.57
CA LEU A 154 8.22 8.35 3.47
C LEU A 154 8.26 6.82 3.61
N ASP A 155 8.48 6.11 2.52
CA ASP A 155 8.60 4.64 2.48
C ASP A 155 9.64 4.12 3.48
N THR A 156 10.75 4.85 3.68
CA THR A 156 11.82 4.41 4.57
C THR A 156 11.51 4.54 6.07
N VAL A 157 10.42 5.22 6.43
CA VAL A 157 10.02 5.49 7.83
C VAL A 157 8.58 5.11 8.15
N ALA A 158 7.74 4.93 7.13
CA ALA A 158 6.32 4.65 7.30
C ALA A 158 5.85 3.33 6.65
N SER A 159 6.78 2.49 6.18
CA SER A 159 6.54 1.09 5.84
C SER A 159 6.73 0.18 7.06
N GLU A 160 6.32 -1.09 6.96
CA GLU A 160 6.61 -2.10 7.98
C GLU A 160 8.11 -2.21 8.26
N ALA A 161 8.93 -2.22 7.21
CA ALA A 161 10.40 -2.25 7.35
C ALA A 161 10.93 -0.98 8.03
N GLY A 162 10.38 0.19 7.70
CA GLY A 162 10.73 1.44 8.35
C GLY A 162 10.42 1.47 9.85
N LEU A 163 9.23 0.97 10.21
CA LEU A 163 8.80 0.84 11.62
C LEU A 163 9.70 -0.15 12.39
N ILE A 164 9.96 -1.33 11.80
CA ILE A 164 10.83 -2.34 12.43
C ILE A 164 12.23 -1.77 12.64
N ASN A 165 12.80 -1.10 11.66
CA ASN A 165 14.12 -0.49 11.77
C ASN A 165 14.18 0.57 12.87
N ASP A 166 13.14 1.40 13.04
CA ASP A 166 13.06 2.39 14.12
C ASP A 166 13.05 1.71 15.50
N VAL A 167 12.27 0.65 15.67
CA VAL A 167 12.22 -0.14 16.92
C VAL A 167 13.58 -0.79 17.20
N VAL A 168 14.19 -1.43 16.20
CA VAL A 168 15.51 -2.08 16.32
C VAL A 168 16.59 -1.08 16.70
N GLU A 169 16.59 0.11 16.08
CA GLU A 169 17.52 1.20 16.42
C GLU A 169 17.40 1.60 17.89
N LYS A 170 16.17 1.75 18.40
CA LYS A 170 15.93 2.13 19.81
C LYS A 170 16.34 1.03 20.78
N ILE A 171 16.13 -0.25 20.43
CA ILE A 171 16.63 -1.38 21.23
C ILE A 171 18.16 -1.33 21.32
N HIS A 172 18.87 -1.08 20.22
CA HIS A 172 20.34 -0.96 20.22
C HIS A 172 20.82 0.24 21.04
N LEU A 173 20.01 1.29 21.18
CA LEU A 173 20.30 2.44 22.05
C LEU A 173 19.97 2.17 23.52
N GLY A 174 19.51 0.97 23.89
CA GLY A 174 19.26 0.55 25.26
C GLY A 174 17.86 0.89 25.79
N TYR A 175 16.88 1.20 24.91
CA TYR A 175 15.50 1.40 25.35
C TYR A 175 14.89 0.07 25.80
N GLU A 176 14.25 0.07 26.96
CA GLU A 176 13.53 -1.09 27.48
C GLU A 176 12.26 -1.37 26.67
N THR A 177 11.98 -2.65 26.44
CA THR A 177 10.79 -3.10 25.72
C THR A 177 10.45 -4.57 26.03
N SER A 178 9.16 -4.84 26.11
CA SER A 178 8.63 -6.20 26.25
C SER A 178 8.80 -7.05 24.96
N ILE A 179 9.09 -6.42 23.82
CA ILE A 179 9.34 -7.11 22.54
C ILE A 179 10.45 -8.17 22.69
N LEU A 180 11.51 -7.86 23.46
CA LEU A 180 12.63 -8.77 23.68
C LEU A 180 12.21 -10.08 24.39
N SER A 181 11.16 -10.05 25.21
CA SER A 181 10.65 -11.24 25.88
C SER A 181 9.86 -12.17 24.95
N VAL A 182 9.36 -11.67 23.83
CA VAL A 182 8.53 -12.39 22.86
C VAL A 182 9.37 -13.04 21.76
N ILE A 183 10.50 -12.41 21.38
CA ILE A 183 11.38 -12.91 20.33
C ILE A 183 12.36 -13.95 20.93
N LYS A 184 12.45 -15.12 20.25
CA LYS A 184 13.40 -16.19 20.67
C LYS A 184 14.83 -15.75 20.41
N ASP A 185 15.71 -16.06 21.35
CA ASP A 185 17.17 -15.89 21.25
C ASP A 185 17.61 -14.42 21.06
N ASN A 186 16.77 -13.45 21.43
CA ASN A 186 16.99 -12.01 21.17
C ASN A 186 17.31 -11.71 19.70
N ASP A 187 16.83 -12.54 18.77
CA ASP A 187 17.04 -12.34 17.34
C ASP A 187 16.11 -11.22 16.82
N LEU A 188 16.64 -9.99 16.77
CA LEU A 188 15.89 -8.81 16.33
C LEU A 188 15.33 -8.93 14.91
N LYS A 189 15.84 -9.85 14.07
CA LYS A 189 15.30 -10.12 12.72
C LYS A 189 13.93 -10.76 12.76
N LYS A 190 13.51 -11.30 13.91
CA LYS A 190 12.16 -11.86 14.11
C LYS A 190 11.11 -10.83 14.48
N ILE A 191 11.49 -9.59 14.68
CA ILE A 191 10.54 -8.49 14.93
C ILE A 191 9.68 -8.28 13.69
N THR A 192 8.37 -8.26 13.87
CA THR A 192 7.37 -8.02 12.83
C THR A 192 6.43 -6.90 13.25
N PHE A 193 5.67 -6.36 12.30
CA PHE A 193 4.62 -5.41 12.62
C PHE A 193 3.62 -5.96 13.66
N ASP A 194 3.24 -7.24 13.55
CA ASP A 194 2.30 -7.86 14.51
C ASP A 194 2.86 -7.91 15.93
N ILE A 195 4.15 -8.15 16.10
CA ILE A 195 4.82 -8.14 17.43
C ILE A 195 4.82 -6.71 18.00
N ILE A 196 5.14 -5.70 17.17
CA ILE A 196 5.15 -4.29 17.60
C ILE A 196 3.73 -3.85 17.99
N LEU A 197 2.72 -4.19 17.17
CA LEU A 197 1.34 -3.86 17.47
C LEU A 197 0.85 -4.54 18.75
N ALA A 198 1.16 -5.82 18.96
CA ALA A 198 0.81 -6.54 20.16
C ALA A 198 1.51 -5.94 21.41
N ALA A 199 2.78 -5.53 21.31
CA ALA A 199 3.48 -4.85 22.37
C ALA A 199 2.81 -3.51 22.74
N ALA A 200 2.47 -2.69 21.73
CA ALA A 200 1.74 -1.43 21.95
C ALA A 200 0.38 -1.65 22.64
N GLN A 201 -0.36 -2.69 22.25
CA GLN A 201 -1.62 -3.09 22.88
C GLN A 201 -1.43 -3.52 24.37
N ASN A 202 -0.25 -4.02 24.71
CA ASN A 202 0.15 -4.33 26.07
C ASN A 202 0.91 -3.19 26.77
N HIS A 203 0.71 -1.95 26.30
CA HIS A 203 1.25 -0.72 26.89
C HIS A 203 2.80 -0.62 26.87
N ASP A 204 3.47 -1.27 25.92
CA ASP A 204 4.89 -1.09 25.70
C ASP A 204 5.17 0.30 25.11
N GLN A 205 5.89 1.12 25.89
CA GLN A 205 6.08 2.52 25.54
C GLN A 205 6.94 2.68 24.26
N LEU A 206 7.96 1.82 24.06
CA LEU A 206 8.77 1.88 22.84
C LEU A 206 7.94 1.63 21.59
N ALA A 207 7.05 0.63 21.63
CA ALA A 207 6.18 0.29 20.53
C ALA A 207 5.15 1.41 20.24
N ILE A 208 4.54 1.99 21.29
CA ILE A 208 3.63 3.13 21.17
C ILE A 208 4.34 4.31 20.52
N ASP A 209 5.50 4.71 21.05
CA ASP A 209 6.28 5.84 20.54
C ASP A 209 6.71 5.64 19.07
N ALA A 210 7.04 4.41 18.68
CA ALA A 210 7.40 4.08 17.31
C ALA A 210 6.21 4.27 16.35
N LEU A 211 5.02 3.80 16.72
CA LEU A 211 3.80 3.99 15.96
C LEU A 211 3.39 5.47 15.86
N GLU A 212 3.53 6.23 16.94
CA GLU A 212 3.28 7.66 16.93
C GLU A 212 4.27 8.42 16.04
N ARG A 213 5.57 8.07 16.10
CA ARG A 213 6.59 8.67 15.21
C ARG A 213 6.26 8.40 13.75
N LEU A 214 5.88 7.16 13.42
CA LEU A 214 5.39 6.81 12.08
C LEU A 214 4.20 7.70 11.70
N GLY A 215 3.23 7.88 12.59
CA GLY A 215 2.09 8.75 12.37
C GLY A 215 2.50 10.19 12.07
N ARG A 216 3.49 10.73 12.75
CA ARG A 216 4.02 12.08 12.48
C ARG A 216 4.65 12.19 11.10
N TYR A 217 5.43 11.20 10.65
CA TYR A 217 5.98 11.20 9.29
C TYR A 217 4.89 11.13 8.22
N VAL A 218 3.86 10.31 8.44
CA VAL A 218 2.68 10.27 7.56
C VAL A 218 1.99 11.64 7.54
N GLY A 219 1.79 12.26 8.70
CA GLY A 219 1.19 13.60 8.81
C GLY A 219 1.96 14.67 8.03
N THR A 220 3.30 14.64 8.07
CA THR A 220 4.15 15.53 7.28
C THR A 220 3.95 15.34 5.78
N ALA A 221 3.86 14.09 5.32
CA ALA A 221 3.56 13.81 3.91
C ALA A 221 2.15 14.29 3.53
N LEU A 222 1.16 14.05 4.40
CA LEU A 222 -0.22 14.45 4.14
C LEU A 222 -0.38 15.97 4.10
N ALA A 223 0.35 16.73 4.90
CA ALA A 223 0.33 18.19 4.83
C ALA A 223 0.73 18.68 3.44
N ASN A 224 1.80 18.12 2.85
CA ASN A 224 2.21 18.43 1.49
C ASN A 224 1.17 18.02 0.45
N ILE A 225 0.62 16.82 0.58
CA ILE A 225 -0.41 16.28 -0.33
C ILE A 225 -1.67 17.14 -0.30
N ILE A 226 -2.13 17.53 0.88
CA ILE A 226 -3.31 18.37 1.08
C ILE A 226 -3.10 19.77 0.49
N ASN A 227 -1.93 20.38 0.69
CA ASN A 227 -1.60 21.65 0.09
C ASN A 227 -1.58 21.62 -1.45
N ILE A 228 -1.25 20.47 -2.05
CA ILE A 228 -1.17 20.32 -3.52
C ILE A 228 -2.53 19.97 -4.13
N PHE A 229 -3.27 19.04 -3.53
CA PHE A 229 -4.48 18.46 -4.14
C PHE A 229 -5.77 19.00 -3.55
N ASN A 230 -5.74 19.57 -2.34
CA ASN A 230 -6.92 20.04 -1.59
C ASN A 230 -8.10 19.03 -1.68
N PRO A 231 -7.91 17.78 -1.24
CA PRO A 231 -8.90 16.72 -1.38
C PRO A 231 -10.03 16.85 -0.35
N GLU A 232 -11.17 16.21 -0.59
CA GLU A 232 -12.25 16.05 0.40
C GLU A 232 -11.83 15.15 1.56
N ALA A 233 -11.01 14.14 1.28
CA ALA A 233 -10.52 13.19 2.26
C ALA A 233 -9.17 12.58 1.89
N VAL A 234 -8.46 12.07 2.91
CA VAL A 234 -7.36 11.11 2.76
C VAL A 234 -7.76 9.82 3.45
N ILE A 235 -7.69 8.72 2.72
CA ILE A 235 -8.03 7.39 3.24
C ILE A 235 -6.74 6.61 3.47
N ILE A 236 -6.53 6.11 4.68
CA ILE A 236 -5.36 5.33 5.09
C ILE A 236 -5.72 3.87 5.13
N GLY A 237 -5.09 3.07 4.29
CA GLY A 237 -5.22 1.62 4.21
C GLY A 237 -3.91 0.89 4.48
N GLY A 238 -3.90 -0.41 4.18
CA GLY A 238 -2.74 -1.28 4.37
C GLY A 238 -2.62 -1.88 5.75
N THR A 239 -1.61 -2.73 5.94
CA THR A 239 -1.40 -3.51 7.18
C THR A 239 -1.24 -2.61 8.40
N ILE A 240 -0.50 -1.49 8.26
CA ILE A 240 -0.22 -0.55 9.35
C ILE A 240 -1.49 0.18 9.81
N SER A 241 -2.52 0.28 8.97
CA SER A 241 -3.80 0.86 9.38
C SER A 241 -4.50 0.09 10.53
N ARG A 242 -4.05 -1.12 10.83
CA ARG A 242 -4.50 -1.89 12.01
C ARG A 242 -4.07 -1.22 13.32
N ALA A 243 -3.00 -0.43 13.30
CA ALA A 243 -2.54 0.38 14.43
C ALA A 243 -3.25 1.76 14.49
N TRP A 244 -4.47 1.88 13.93
CA TRP A 244 -5.20 3.16 13.78
C TRP A 244 -5.29 3.96 15.05
N ASP A 245 -5.52 3.32 16.21
CA ASP A 245 -5.71 3.98 17.50
C ASP A 245 -4.44 4.70 17.97
N TYR A 246 -3.26 4.25 17.53
CA TYR A 246 -1.95 4.86 17.86
C TYR A 246 -1.50 5.89 16.84
N ILE A 247 -1.83 5.69 15.54
CA ILE A 247 -1.31 6.55 14.46
C ILE A 247 -2.23 7.71 14.12
N ARG A 248 -3.55 7.58 14.35
CA ARG A 248 -4.56 8.57 13.91
C ARG A 248 -4.29 9.97 14.45
N LEU A 249 -4.13 10.10 15.76
CA LEU A 249 -3.96 11.41 16.39
C LEU A 249 -2.66 12.08 15.95
N PRO A 250 -1.47 11.42 15.99
CA PRO A 250 -0.23 11.98 15.46
C PRO A 250 -0.31 12.37 13.97
N ILE A 251 -1.01 11.60 13.14
CA ILE A 251 -1.26 11.97 11.74
C ILE A 251 -2.04 13.28 11.67
N GLN A 252 -3.18 13.37 12.37
CA GLN A 252 -4.06 14.54 12.33
C GLN A 252 -3.38 15.80 12.81
N GLU A 253 -2.75 15.76 13.99
CA GLU A 253 -2.07 16.91 14.60
C GLU A 253 -0.92 17.42 13.72
N THR A 254 -0.09 16.50 13.20
CA THR A 254 1.03 16.88 12.34
C THR A 254 0.52 17.45 11.01
N THR A 255 -0.50 16.83 10.42
CA THR A 255 -1.10 17.33 9.19
C THR A 255 -1.62 18.76 9.37
N LEU A 256 -2.40 19.01 10.42
CA LEU A 256 -2.99 20.32 10.69
C LEU A 256 -1.94 21.39 11.02
N SER A 257 -0.88 21.01 11.73
CA SER A 257 0.18 21.96 12.11
C SER A 257 1.11 22.35 10.95
N GLN A 258 1.22 21.51 9.92
CA GLN A 258 2.15 21.70 8.81
C GLN A 258 1.46 22.03 7.46
N SER A 259 0.15 21.93 7.38
CA SER A 259 -0.60 22.34 6.18
C SER A 259 -1.10 23.77 6.28
N MET A 260 -1.35 24.37 5.14
CA MET A 260 -2.04 25.65 5.05
C MET A 260 -3.48 25.47 5.57
N LYS A 261 -3.90 26.31 6.52
CA LYS A 261 -5.18 26.17 7.22
C LYS A 261 -6.38 26.09 6.26
N GLU A 262 -6.38 26.91 5.23
CA GLU A 262 -7.42 26.98 4.22
C GLU A 262 -7.49 25.71 3.38
N CYS A 263 -6.36 25.01 3.19
CA CYS A 263 -6.30 23.75 2.44
C CYS A 263 -6.74 22.55 3.29
N SER A 264 -6.45 22.57 4.60
CA SER A 264 -6.75 21.45 5.49
C SER A 264 -8.13 21.53 6.16
N GLN A 265 -8.76 22.72 6.11
CA GLN A 265 -10.07 22.90 6.72
C GLN A 265 -11.13 22.02 6.06
N GLY A 266 -11.72 21.12 6.85
CA GLY A 266 -12.77 20.20 6.40
C GLY A 266 -12.26 18.91 5.74
N VAL A 267 -10.95 18.77 5.51
CA VAL A 267 -10.37 17.51 4.99
C VAL A 267 -10.52 16.41 6.03
N GLN A 268 -11.08 15.28 5.64
CA GLN A 268 -11.25 14.13 6.52
C GLN A 268 -10.06 13.17 6.38
N ILE A 269 -9.47 12.74 7.51
CA ILE A 269 -8.48 11.65 7.54
C ILE A 269 -9.19 10.40 8.05
N LEU A 270 -9.33 9.40 7.20
CA LEU A 270 -10.19 8.25 7.38
C LEU A 270 -9.40 6.94 7.31
N LYS A 271 -9.82 5.94 8.08
CA LYS A 271 -9.37 4.56 7.89
C LYS A 271 -10.09 3.93 6.70
N SER A 272 -9.40 3.09 5.93
CA SER A 272 -9.97 2.31 4.82
C SER A 272 -11.17 1.47 5.26
N SER A 273 -12.12 1.32 4.34
CA SER A 273 -13.29 0.45 4.53
C SER A 273 -12.94 -1.04 4.53
N PHE A 274 -11.76 -1.40 4.01
CA PHE A 274 -11.35 -2.77 3.74
C PHE A 274 -10.08 -3.13 4.52
N GLU A 275 -10.25 -3.91 5.58
CA GLU A 275 -9.13 -4.39 6.39
C GLU A 275 -8.40 -5.55 5.68
N GLY A 276 -7.35 -5.22 4.92
CA GLY A 276 -6.46 -6.22 4.27
C GLY A 276 -7.04 -6.90 3.03
N THR A 277 -8.24 -6.53 2.57
CA THR A 277 -8.91 -7.12 1.39
C THR A 277 -9.12 -6.13 0.25
N ALA A 278 -8.65 -4.89 0.39
CA ALA A 278 -8.82 -3.84 -0.63
C ALA A 278 -8.20 -4.24 -1.99
N GLY A 279 -7.09 -4.97 -1.97
CA GLY A 279 -6.41 -5.43 -3.19
C GLY A 279 -7.25 -6.40 -3.99
N GLU A 280 -7.80 -7.43 -3.35
CA GLU A 280 -8.63 -8.45 -3.98
C GLU A 280 -9.95 -7.86 -4.52
N ILE A 281 -10.62 -7.03 -3.71
CA ILE A 281 -11.85 -6.35 -4.09
C ILE A 281 -11.60 -5.40 -5.26
N GLY A 282 -10.52 -4.63 -5.20
CA GLY A 282 -10.15 -3.70 -6.26
C GLY A 282 -9.72 -4.40 -7.56
N ALA A 283 -9.06 -5.56 -7.47
CA ALA A 283 -8.77 -6.36 -8.65
C ALA A 283 -10.05 -6.84 -9.35
N ALA A 284 -11.04 -7.30 -8.59
CA ALA A 284 -12.37 -7.61 -9.14
C ALA A 284 -13.04 -6.34 -9.72
N ALA A 285 -12.91 -5.21 -9.05
CA ALA A 285 -13.43 -3.93 -9.49
C ALA A 285 -12.88 -3.47 -10.85
N LEU A 286 -11.61 -3.76 -11.17
CA LEU A 286 -11.03 -3.47 -12.50
C LEU A 286 -11.80 -4.14 -13.63
N VAL A 287 -12.22 -5.39 -13.43
CA VAL A 287 -13.00 -6.13 -14.43
C VAL A 287 -14.37 -5.51 -14.59
N ILE A 288 -15.03 -5.18 -13.47
CA ILE A 288 -16.35 -4.56 -13.47
C ILE A 288 -16.31 -3.18 -14.15
N GLU A 289 -15.36 -2.31 -13.79
CA GLU A 289 -15.20 -0.99 -14.40
C GLU A 289 -15.03 -1.08 -15.92
N ASN A 290 -14.23 -2.05 -16.40
CA ASN A 290 -13.98 -2.24 -17.83
C ASN A 290 -15.19 -2.78 -18.63
N LEU A 291 -16.20 -3.35 -17.97
CA LEU A 291 -17.42 -3.82 -18.64
C LEU A 291 -18.41 -2.68 -18.91
N PHE A 292 -18.32 -1.57 -18.18
CA PHE A 292 -19.24 -0.43 -18.25
C PHE A 292 -18.65 0.82 -18.92
N HIS A 293 -17.39 0.74 -19.36
CA HIS A 293 -16.66 1.81 -20.06
C HIS A 293 -15.99 1.27 -21.35
#